data_fbb7093e5ade867c0f28f06276a92907
#
_entry.id   fbb7093e5ade867c0f28f06276a92907
#
_cell.length_a   1.000
_cell.length_b   1.000
_cell.length_c   1.000
_cell.angle_alpha   90.00
_cell.angle_beta   90.00
_cell.angle_gamma   90.00
#
_symmetry.space_group_name_H-M   'P 1'
#
loop_
_entity.id
_entity.type
_entity.pdbx_description
1 polymer ?
#
loop_
_entity_poly.entity_id
_entity_poly.type
_entity_poly.pdbx_seq_one_letter_code
_entity_poly.pdbx_strand_id
1 'polypeptide(L)'
;MAHALRFLAAVSLLMVAGCQQPPDETTLPLTVTSQDFGAYTVHFSALTTDQLHAEVAQQYGIVRSNNRAMLNVSILRKEDIGLPQPVSGQVTVAANNLTGQLKSVPIREIREQEAIYYIGEYGIENGETLIFSIDVTPIDEISPLSVRYMKQFFVD
;
A
#
# COMPACT_ATOMS: atom_id res chain seq x y z
N MET A 1 84.73 -25.59 -21.26
CA MET A 1 83.92 -24.49 -21.78
C MET A 1 82.45 -24.94 -21.73
N ALA A 2 81.80 -24.54 -20.75
CA ALA A 2 80.44 -25.02 -20.41
C ALA A 2 79.45 -23.91 -20.60
N HIS A 3 78.45 -24.10 -21.43
CA HIS A 3 77.30 -23.16 -21.50
C HIS A 3 76.07 -23.89 -20.99
N ALA A 4 75.69 -23.49 -19.81
CA ALA A 4 74.46 -23.91 -19.16
C ALA A 4 73.28 -23.11 -19.70
N LEU A 5 72.32 -23.79 -20.33
CA LEU A 5 71.06 -23.22 -20.82
C LEU A 5 70.00 -23.36 -19.74
N ARG A 6 69.58 -22.22 -19.17
CA ARG A 6 68.50 -22.15 -18.17
C ARG A 6 67.19 -21.96 -18.89
N PHE A 7 66.29 -22.96 -18.84
CA PHE A 7 64.93 -22.85 -19.25
C PHE A 7 64.14 -22.25 -18.08
N LEU A 8 63.60 -21.08 -18.31
CA LEU A 8 62.58 -20.41 -17.37
C LEU A 8 61.21 -20.78 -17.85
N ALA A 9 60.51 -21.66 -17.11
CA ALA A 9 59.11 -21.96 -17.36
C ALA A 9 58.26 -20.88 -16.69
N ALA A 10 57.63 -20.05 -17.50
CA ALA A 10 56.64 -19.07 -17.03
C ALA A 10 55.27 -19.78 -16.86
N VAL A 11 54.84 -20.01 -15.64
CA VAL A 11 53.48 -20.48 -15.30
C VAL A 11 52.57 -19.28 -15.31
N SER A 12 51.71 -19.18 -16.33
CA SER A 12 50.69 -18.15 -16.45
C SER A 12 49.44 -18.59 -15.64
N LEU A 13 49.24 -17.98 -14.48
CA LEU A 13 48.09 -18.21 -13.63
C LEU A 13 46.92 -17.37 -14.17
N LEU A 14 45.98 -17.98 -14.91
CA LEU A 14 44.72 -17.35 -15.29
C LEU A 14 43.81 -17.19 -14.05
N MET A 15 43.70 -15.98 -13.55
CA MET A 15 42.66 -15.62 -12.58
C MET A 15 41.32 -15.45 -13.32
N VAL A 16 40.45 -16.44 -13.19
CA VAL A 16 39.03 -16.32 -13.57
C VAL A 16 38.33 -15.51 -12.48
N ALA A 17 38.18 -14.20 -12.71
CA ALA A 17 37.34 -13.35 -11.91
C ALA A 17 35.90 -13.71 -12.26
N GLY A 18 35.27 -14.60 -11.47
CA GLY A 18 33.85 -14.85 -11.52
C GLY A 18 33.13 -13.60 -11.05
N CYS A 19 32.43 -12.87 -11.93
CA CYS A 19 31.46 -11.89 -11.56
C CYS A 19 30.31 -12.63 -10.87
N GLN A 20 30.29 -12.64 -9.54
CA GLN A 20 29.09 -12.96 -8.78
C GLN A 20 28.14 -11.79 -8.95
N GLN A 21 27.14 -11.98 -9.80
CA GLN A 21 25.97 -11.12 -9.84
C GLN A 21 25.30 -11.21 -8.46
N PRO A 22 25.03 -10.07 -7.77
CA PRO A 22 24.24 -10.12 -6.55
C PRO A 22 22.87 -10.72 -6.91
N PRO A 23 22.24 -11.50 -5.99
CA PRO A 23 20.91 -12.02 -6.22
C PRO A 23 19.99 -10.83 -6.52
N ASP A 24 19.22 -10.91 -7.61
CA ASP A 24 18.12 -10.01 -7.89
C ASP A 24 17.25 -10.00 -6.65
N GLU A 25 17.29 -8.91 -5.89
CA GLU A 25 16.27 -8.63 -4.91
C GLU A 25 14.96 -8.51 -5.69
N THR A 26 14.19 -9.58 -5.68
CA THR A 26 12.80 -9.55 -6.13
C THR A 26 12.10 -8.57 -5.19
N THR A 27 12.15 -7.29 -5.54
CA THR A 27 11.33 -6.26 -4.87
C THR A 27 9.89 -6.65 -5.11
N LEU A 28 9.27 -7.25 -4.08
CA LEU A 28 7.82 -7.38 -4.03
C LEU A 28 7.25 -6.00 -4.31
N PRO A 29 6.26 -5.87 -5.20
CA PRO A 29 5.68 -4.56 -5.49
C PRO A 29 5.23 -3.95 -4.16
N LEU A 30 5.86 -2.84 -3.76
CA LEU A 30 5.44 -2.09 -2.57
C LEU A 30 3.99 -1.69 -2.81
N THR A 31 3.08 -2.28 -2.05
CA THR A 31 1.68 -1.84 -2.07
C THR A 31 1.67 -0.42 -1.54
N VAL A 32 1.44 0.55 -2.43
CA VAL A 32 1.31 1.96 -2.04
C VAL A 32 0.07 2.08 -1.16
N THR A 33 0.26 2.49 0.09
CA THR A 33 -0.80 2.65 1.10
C THR A 33 -0.92 4.09 1.59
N SER A 34 -0.17 5.02 1.00
CA SER A 34 -0.25 6.45 1.29
C SER A 34 0.18 7.28 0.09
N GLN A 35 -0.35 8.50 0.02
CA GLN A 35 0.05 9.50 -0.96
C GLN A 35 0.27 10.84 -0.27
N ASP A 36 1.38 11.49 -0.63
CA ASP A 36 1.81 12.79 -0.10
C ASP A 36 1.22 13.93 -0.97
N PHE A 37 0.69 14.95 -0.30
CA PHE A 37 0.10 16.15 -0.92
C PHE A 37 0.67 17.43 -0.31
N GLY A 38 1.96 17.44 0.03
CA GLY A 38 2.60 18.61 0.63
C GLY A 38 2.27 18.74 2.11
N ALA A 39 1.30 19.57 2.48
CA ALA A 39 0.88 19.74 3.88
C ALA A 39 0.16 18.51 4.46
N TYR A 40 -0.37 17.63 3.62
CA TYR A 40 -1.15 16.47 4.03
C TYR A 40 -0.57 15.17 3.49
N THR A 41 -0.81 14.09 4.23
CA THR A 41 -0.62 12.72 3.76
C THR A 41 -1.95 11.98 3.90
N VAL A 42 -2.40 11.38 2.82
CA VAL A 42 -3.58 10.52 2.81
C VAL A 42 -3.13 9.07 2.86
N HIS A 43 -3.53 8.35 3.91
CA HIS A 43 -3.32 6.92 4.03
C HIS A 43 -4.58 6.19 3.58
N PHE A 44 -4.40 5.07 2.90
CA PHE A 44 -5.51 4.25 2.42
C PHE A 44 -5.09 2.78 2.38
N SER A 45 -6.03 1.90 2.71
CA SER A 45 -5.83 0.45 2.65
C SER A 45 -7.16 -0.27 2.44
N ALA A 46 -7.10 -1.43 1.82
CA ALA A 46 -8.26 -2.30 1.70
C ALA A 46 -7.88 -3.73 2.08
N LEU A 47 -8.72 -4.38 2.88
CA LEU A 47 -8.53 -5.74 3.37
C LEU A 47 -9.87 -6.47 3.45
N THR A 48 -9.84 -7.80 3.44
CA THR A 48 -11.04 -8.60 3.69
C THR A 48 -11.40 -8.52 5.17
N THR A 49 -12.69 -8.45 5.49
CA THR A 49 -13.14 -8.18 6.86
C THR A 49 -12.91 -9.34 7.83
N ASP A 50 -12.67 -10.55 7.35
CA ASP A 50 -12.23 -11.70 8.16
C ASP A 50 -10.83 -11.53 8.74
N GLN A 51 -9.96 -10.70 8.12
CA GLN A 51 -8.63 -10.36 8.62
C GLN A 51 -8.65 -9.44 9.85
N LEU A 52 -9.78 -8.78 10.12
CA LEU A 52 -9.93 -7.98 11.33
C LEU A 52 -9.98 -8.86 12.57
N HIS A 53 -9.36 -8.40 13.65
CA HIS A 53 -9.58 -9.02 14.97
C HIS A 53 -11.06 -8.93 15.35
N ALA A 54 -11.61 -9.98 15.96
CA ALA A 54 -13.04 -10.08 16.30
C ALA A 54 -13.49 -8.92 17.17
N GLU A 55 -12.68 -8.50 18.13
CA GLU A 55 -12.97 -7.38 19.03
C GLU A 55 -13.09 -6.05 18.28
N VAL A 56 -12.16 -5.80 17.32
CA VAL A 56 -12.18 -4.60 16.48
C VAL A 56 -13.40 -4.59 15.58
N ALA A 57 -13.72 -5.71 14.94
CA ALA A 57 -14.89 -5.82 14.10
C ALA A 57 -16.18 -5.58 14.89
N GLN A 58 -16.29 -6.15 16.10
CA GLN A 58 -17.44 -5.95 16.99
C GLN A 58 -17.57 -4.49 17.44
N GLN A 59 -16.45 -3.86 17.82
CA GLN A 59 -16.40 -2.46 18.28
C GLN A 59 -16.97 -1.50 17.22
N TYR A 60 -16.65 -1.74 15.95
CA TYR A 60 -17.05 -0.90 14.83
C TYR A 60 -18.28 -1.41 14.07
N GLY A 61 -18.92 -2.49 14.54
CA GLY A 61 -20.08 -3.07 13.89
C GLY A 61 -19.81 -3.65 12.49
N ILE A 62 -18.60 -4.14 12.26
CA ILE A 62 -18.18 -4.72 10.99
C ILE A 62 -18.47 -6.22 10.99
N VAL A 63 -19.16 -6.70 9.97
CA VAL A 63 -19.38 -8.15 9.78
C VAL A 63 -18.14 -8.78 9.17
N ARG A 64 -17.48 -9.68 9.92
CA ARG A 64 -16.33 -10.42 9.43
C ARG A 64 -16.75 -11.47 8.43
N SER A 65 -16.15 -11.43 7.24
CA SER A 65 -16.41 -12.39 6.16
C SER A 65 -15.28 -12.35 5.14
N ASN A 66 -14.98 -13.49 4.52
CA ASN A 66 -14.00 -13.57 3.44
C ASN A 66 -14.53 -12.96 2.12
N ASN A 67 -15.85 -12.89 1.91
CA ASN A 67 -16.47 -12.27 0.74
C ASN A 67 -16.88 -10.80 0.93
N ARG A 68 -16.41 -10.18 2.00
CA ARG A 68 -16.56 -8.74 2.28
C ARG A 68 -15.20 -8.12 2.49
N ALA A 69 -15.04 -6.90 2.00
CA ALA A 69 -13.86 -6.09 2.23
C ALA A 69 -14.22 -4.74 2.83
N MET A 70 -13.23 -4.10 3.39
CA MET A 70 -13.31 -2.76 3.96
C MET A 70 -12.20 -1.91 3.36
N LEU A 71 -12.55 -0.72 2.87
CA LEU A 71 -11.61 0.37 2.60
C LEU A 71 -11.47 1.22 3.85
N ASN A 72 -10.25 1.54 4.23
CA ASN A 72 -9.92 2.48 5.28
C ASN A 72 -9.13 3.65 4.70
N VAL A 73 -9.52 4.87 5.04
CA VAL A 73 -8.83 6.12 4.66
C VAL A 73 -8.60 6.95 5.91
N SER A 74 -7.44 7.58 6.03
CA SER A 74 -7.16 8.57 7.06
C SER A 74 -6.36 9.74 6.49
N ILE A 75 -6.53 10.92 7.08
CA ILE A 75 -5.93 12.17 6.66
C ILE A 75 -5.04 12.66 7.78
N LEU A 76 -3.76 12.83 7.49
CA LEU A 76 -2.80 13.39 8.41
C LEU A 76 -2.28 14.72 7.89
N ARG A 77 -2.33 15.76 8.71
CA ARG A 77 -1.65 17.02 8.45
C ARG A 77 -0.24 16.94 9.00
N LYS A 78 0.74 17.33 8.19
CA LYS A 78 2.13 17.43 8.62
C LYS A 78 2.31 18.65 9.51
N GLU A 79 3.08 18.48 10.55
CA GLU A 79 3.49 19.57 11.44
C GLU A 79 4.96 19.88 11.20
N ASP A 80 5.33 21.15 11.36
CA ASP A 80 6.74 21.57 11.24
C ASP A 80 7.62 20.94 12.33
N ILE A 81 7.03 20.71 13.50
CA ILE A 81 7.66 20.07 14.66
C ILE A 81 6.67 19.08 15.27
N GLY A 82 7.09 17.83 15.46
CA GLY A 82 6.29 16.81 16.11
C GLY A 82 5.78 15.74 15.16
N LEU A 83 4.74 15.02 15.59
CA LEU A 83 4.10 13.97 14.80
C LEU A 83 2.97 14.56 13.94
N PRO A 84 2.74 13.99 12.75
CA PRO A 84 1.57 14.34 11.94
C PRO A 84 0.28 14.19 12.73
N GLN A 85 -0.66 15.12 12.54
CA GLN A 85 -1.93 15.16 13.28
C GLN A 85 -3.08 14.68 12.40
N PRO A 86 -3.96 13.80 12.92
CA PRO A 86 -5.20 13.44 12.24
C PRO A 86 -6.10 14.65 12.07
N VAL A 87 -6.65 14.83 10.88
CA VAL A 87 -7.59 15.92 10.60
C VAL A 87 -8.86 15.37 9.99
N SER A 88 -9.98 16.03 10.29
CA SER A 88 -11.26 15.74 9.66
C SER A 88 -11.28 16.23 8.23
N GLY A 89 -12.17 15.65 7.41
CA GLY A 89 -12.41 16.10 6.06
C GLY A 89 -13.64 15.42 5.46
N GLN A 90 -13.96 15.81 4.25
CA GLN A 90 -14.95 15.09 3.45
C GLN A 90 -14.21 14.03 2.64
N VAL A 91 -14.69 12.78 2.71
CA VAL A 91 -14.14 11.66 1.93
C VAL A 91 -15.23 11.09 1.05
N THR A 92 -15.00 11.06 -0.24
CA THR A 92 -15.88 10.41 -1.23
C THR A 92 -15.11 9.34 -1.98
N VAL A 93 -15.77 8.23 -2.25
CA VAL A 93 -15.16 7.09 -2.92
C VAL A 93 -16.05 6.61 -4.05
N ALA A 94 -15.47 6.51 -5.24
CA ALA A 94 -16.01 5.74 -6.34
C ALA A 94 -15.15 4.49 -6.53
N ALA A 95 -15.77 3.33 -6.69
CA ALA A 95 -15.05 2.09 -6.96
C ALA A 95 -15.67 1.38 -8.17
N ASN A 96 -14.80 0.76 -8.98
CA ASN A 96 -15.23 -0.07 -10.09
C ASN A 96 -14.28 -1.24 -10.28
N ASN A 97 -14.78 -2.33 -10.84
CA ASN A 97 -13.94 -3.45 -11.25
C ASN A 97 -13.29 -3.20 -12.63
N LEU A 98 -12.46 -4.14 -13.11
CA LEU A 98 -11.77 -4.02 -14.39
C LEU A 98 -12.73 -3.99 -15.61
N THR A 99 -13.97 -4.45 -15.46
CA THR A 99 -15.00 -4.37 -16.50
C THR A 99 -15.81 -3.09 -16.46
N GLY A 100 -15.50 -2.17 -15.52
CA GLY A 100 -16.18 -0.89 -15.35
C GLY A 100 -17.47 -0.96 -14.50
N GLN A 101 -17.79 -2.11 -13.92
CA GLN A 101 -18.95 -2.24 -13.04
C GLN A 101 -18.71 -1.49 -11.73
N LEU A 102 -19.64 -0.61 -11.37
CA LEU A 102 -19.56 0.18 -10.15
C LEU A 102 -19.85 -0.67 -8.90
N LYS A 103 -19.06 -0.42 -7.87
CA LYS A 103 -19.27 -0.94 -6.50
C LYS A 103 -19.67 0.21 -5.57
N SER A 104 -20.71 0.02 -4.80
CA SER A 104 -21.09 0.96 -3.75
C SER A 104 -20.15 0.78 -2.55
N VAL A 105 -19.51 1.85 -2.13
CA VAL A 105 -18.61 1.90 -0.97
C VAL A 105 -19.08 3.05 -0.07
N PRO A 106 -20.14 2.83 0.74
CA PRO A 106 -20.63 3.86 1.66
C PRO A 106 -19.60 4.15 2.74
N ILE A 107 -19.13 5.39 2.78
CA ILE A 107 -18.11 5.82 3.75
C ILE A 107 -18.76 6.36 5.00
N ARG A 108 -18.22 5.98 6.15
CA ARG A 108 -18.55 6.55 7.47
C ARG A 108 -17.30 6.94 8.23
N GLU A 109 -17.37 8.03 8.98
CA GLU A 109 -16.28 8.47 9.84
C GLU A 109 -16.33 7.71 11.17
N ILE A 110 -15.16 7.31 11.66
CA ILE A 110 -14.94 6.76 13.00
C ILE A 110 -13.88 7.61 13.69
N ARG A 111 -14.18 8.03 14.91
CA ARG A 111 -13.23 8.72 15.79
C ARG A 111 -12.87 7.81 16.95
N GLU A 112 -11.58 7.62 17.15
CA GLU A 112 -11.03 6.84 18.24
C GLU A 112 -9.87 7.60 18.87
N GLN A 113 -10.10 8.09 20.09
CA GLN A 113 -9.15 8.97 20.77
C GLN A 113 -8.73 10.15 19.87
N GLU A 114 -7.48 10.17 19.44
CA GLU A 114 -6.93 11.19 18.53
C GLU A 114 -6.95 10.77 17.05
N ALA A 115 -7.35 9.53 16.75
CA ALA A 115 -7.38 9.02 15.38
C ALA A 115 -8.73 9.25 14.70
N ILE A 116 -8.71 9.54 13.40
CA ILE A 116 -9.90 9.70 12.57
C ILE A 116 -9.77 8.77 11.36
N TYR A 117 -10.73 7.87 11.20
CA TYR A 117 -10.79 6.91 10.10
C TYR A 117 -12.08 7.11 9.30
N TYR A 118 -11.98 6.94 7.99
CA TYR A 118 -13.10 6.88 7.07
C TYR A 118 -13.16 5.47 6.51
N ILE A 119 -14.17 4.70 6.90
CA ILE A 119 -14.29 3.31 6.49
C ILE A 119 -15.53 3.08 5.62
N GLY A 120 -15.37 2.20 4.63
CA GLY A 120 -16.47 1.75 3.79
C GLY A 120 -16.39 0.25 3.56
N GLU A 121 -17.49 -0.45 3.81
CA GLU A 121 -17.61 -1.90 3.60
C GLU A 121 -18.29 -2.20 2.28
N TYR A 122 -17.86 -3.25 1.59
CA TYR A 122 -18.42 -3.68 0.30
C TYR A 122 -18.22 -5.18 0.09
N GLY A 123 -19.05 -5.78 -0.77
CA GLY A 123 -18.90 -7.18 -1.18
C GLY A 123 -17.81 -7.34 -2.22
N ILE A 124 -17.12 -8.47 -2.18
CA ILE A 124 -16.07 -8.85 -3.14
C ILE A 124 -16.28 -10.28 -3.65
N GLU A 125 -15.70 -10.58 -4.81
CA GLU A 125 -15.65 -11.91 -5.42
C GLU A 125 -14.20 -12.40 -5.50
N ASN A 126 -14.02 -13.72 -5.62
CA ASN A 126 -12.68 -14.29 -5.73
C ASN A 126 -11.97 -13.82 -7.02
N GLY A 127 -10.73 -13.33 -6.85
CA GLY A 127 -9.92 -12.77 -7.95
C GLY A 127 -10.35 -11.39 -8.40
N GLU A 128 -11.37 -10.76 -7.76
CA GLU A 128 -11.85 -9.44 -8.16
C GLU A 128 -10.80 -8.37 -7.92
N THR A 129 -10.56 -7.55 -8.94
CA THR A 129 -9.71 -6.35 -8.83
C THR A 129 -10.59 -5.12 -8.84
N LEU A 130 -10.48 -4.30 -7.80
CA LEU A 130 -11.18 -3.03 -7.67
C LEU A 130 -10.22 -1.86 -7.83
N ILE A 131 -10.69 -0.84 -8.53
CA ILE A 131 -10.04 0.46 -8.68
C ILE A 131 -10.85 1.46 -7.90
N PHE A 132 -10.22 2.08 -6.91
CA PHE A 132 -10.81 3.13 -6.08
C PHE A 132 -10.33 4.50 -6.56
N SER A 133 -11.25 5.40 -6.77
CA SER A 133 -11.01 6.83 -6.90
C SER A 133 -11.48 7.47 -5.60
N ILE A 134 -10.54 7.97 -4.82
CA ILE A 134 -10.76 8.50 -3.47
C ILE A 134 -10.49 9.99 -3.51
N ASP A 135 -11.49 10.81 -3.28
CA ASP A 135 -11.37 12.26 -3.16
C ASP A 135 -11.50 12.65 -1.69
N VAL A 136 -10.50 13.34 -1.19
CA VAL A 136 -10.37 13.74 0.20
C VAL A 136 -10.25 15.25 0.26
N THR A 137 -11.17 15.93 0.93
CA THR A 137 -11.10 17.38 1.18
C THR A 137 -10.93 17.60 2.67
N PRO A 138 -9.67 17.88 3.16
CA PRO A 138 -9.44 18.25 4.55
C PRO A 138 -10.28 19.45 4.96
N ILE A 139 -10.64 19.56 6.25
CA ILE A 139 -11.55 20.60 6.73
C ILE A 139 -11.08 22.03 6.43
N ASP A 140 -9.77 22.22 6.36
CA ASP A 140 -9.15 23.54 6.10
C ASP A 140 -8.88 23.79 4.59
N GLU A 141 -9.32 22.86 3.71
CA GLU A 141 -9.10 22.93 2.28
C GLU A 141 -10.41 23.04 1.51
N ILE A 142 -10.36 23.65 0.33
CA ILE A 142 -11.51 23.78 -0.58
C ILE A 142 -11.41 22.87 -1.81
N SER A 143 -10.21 22.35 -2.09
CA SER A 143 -9.96 21.48 -3.25
C SER A 143 -9.70 20.05 -2.79
N PRO A 144 -10.24 19.05 -3.48
CA PRO A 144 -9.99 17.66 -3.13
C PRO A 144 -8.56 17.23 -3.47
N LEU A 145 -8.00 16.40 -2.63
CA LEU A 145 -6.79 15.62 -2.85
C LEU A 145 -7.23 14.27 -3.42
N SER A 146 -6.87 13.97 -4.66
CA SER A 146 -7.36 12.78 -5.37
C SER A 146 -6.34 11.65 -5.34
N VAL A 147 -6.76 10.49 -4.90
CA VAL A 147 -5.98 9.25 -4.84
C VAL A 147 -6.61 8.22 -5.77
N ARG A 148 -5.78 7.51 -6.53
CA ARG A 148 -6.18 6.32 -7.26
C ARG A 148 -5.48 5.10 -6.65
N TYR A 149 -6.27 4.13 -6.20
CA TYR A 149 -5.79 2.92 -5.54
C TYR A 149 -6.38 1.68 -6.19
N MET A 150 -5.58 0.67 -6.43
CA MET A 150 -6.01 -0.60 -7.01
C MET A 150 -5.69 -1.75 -6.06
N LYS A 151 -6.64 -2.63 -5.85
CA LYS A 151 -6.49 -3.81 -5.01
C LYS A 151 -7.16 -5.03 -5.63
N GLN A 152 -6.43 -6.13 -5.69
CA GLN A 152 -6.99 -7.44 -6.01
C GLN A 152 -7.31 -8.19 -4.71
N PHE A 153 -8.46 -8.85 -4.69
CA PHE A 153 -8.94 -9.65 -3.58
C PHE A 153 -8.99 -11.13 -3.96
N PHE A 154 -8.59 -11.96 -3.02
CA PHE A 154 -8.72 -13.40 -3.12
C PHE A 154 -9.58 -13.87 -1.96
N VAL A 155 -10.56 -14.75 -2.28
CA VAL A 155 -11.52 -15.32 -1.33
C VAL A 155 -11.29 -16.82 -1.36
N ASP A 156 -10.84 -17.38 -0.25
CA ASP A 156 -10.62 -18.83 -0.07
C ASP A 156 -11.92 -19.55 0.30
#